data_44b85e82c9a80b032167c69f63d4b0d3
#
_entry.id   44b85e82c9a80b032167c69f63d4b0d3
#
_cell.length_a   1.000
_cell.length_b   1.000
_cell.length_c   1.000
_cell.angle_alpha   90.00
_cell.angle_beta   90.00
_cell.angle_gamma   90.00
#
_symmetry.space_group_name_H-M   'P 1'
#
loop_
_entity.id
_entity.type
_entity.pdbx_description
1 polymer ?
#
loop_
_entity_poly.entity_id
_entity_poly.type
_entity_poly.pdbx_seq_one_letter_code
_entity_poly.pdbx_strand_id
1 'polypeptide(L)'
;DYVQKIAPKKESIVKLYNSKVPIFEKFGIERQIKTSFGKNVSMTKGSYLVIEHTEALHVIDVNSGNRSSSAKNQEESALEVNLIAATEIARQLRLRDMGGIIVVDFIDQNKADNRKKLFNHLKSEMKEDRAKHKILPPSKFGLIQITRQRVRPEMNIKTREENPSGNEANEVEAPIVLIDKISEEIDRLLNKGENNINLNIHPFIAAYLEKGYPSVRLKWYFKHKTWIKIVPRDAYKYLEYRFLDENGKSI
;
A
#
# COMPACT_ATOMS: atom_id res chain seq x y z
N ASP A 1 5.92 35.84 -8.12
CA ASP A 1 5.22 36.59 -9.20
C ASP A 1 3.82 36.07 -9.53
N TYR A 2 3.62 34.76 -9.84
CA TYR A 2 2.30 34.24 -10.23
C TYR A 2 1.30 34.25 -9.07
N VAL A 3 1.69 33.68 -7.91
CA VAL A 3 0.82 33.65 -6.72
C VAL A 3 0.58 35.06 -6.19
N GLN A 4 1.56 35.93 -6.27
CA GLN A 4 1.46 37.34 -5.89
C GLN A 4 0.39 38.08 -6.73
N LYS A 5 0.27 37.74 -8.02
CA LYS A 5 -0.74 38.34 -8.92
C LYS A 5 -2.15 37.80 -8.70
N ILE A 6 -2.29 36.48 -8.44
CA ILE A 6 -3.61 35.83 -8.34
C ILE A 6 -4.14 35.82 -6.89
N ALA A 7 -3.26 35.66 -5.90
CA ALA A 7 -3.62 35.56 -4.49
C ALA A 7 -2.58 36.23 -3.59
N PRO A 8 -2.49 37.57 -3.57
CA PRO A 8 -1.46 38.31 -2.83
C PRO A 8 -1.35 37.92 -1.35
N LYS A 9 -2.49 37.65 -0.71
CA LYS A 9 -2.54 37.23 0.70
C LYS A 9 -1.92 35.84 0.97
N LYS A 10 -1.64 35.06 -0.09
CA LYS A 10 -1.08 33.72 0.01
C LYS A 10 0.38 33.65 -0.46
N GLU A 11 1.03 34.77 -0.69
CA GLU A 11 2.43 34.80 -1.14
C GLU A 11 3.37 34.07 -0.18
N SER A 12 3.13 34.20 1.13
CA SER A 12 3.93 33.57 2.18
C SER A 12 3.93 32.03 2.20
N ILE A 13 3.01 31.38 1.47
CA ILE A 13 3.00 29.93 1.35
C ILE A 13 4.07 29.41 0.38
N VAL A 14 4.56 30.28 -0.52
CA VAL A 14 5.60 29.94 -1.48
C VAL A 14 6.96 30.05 -0.81
N LYS A 15 7.65 28.93 -0.69
CA LYS A 15 8.99 28.88 -0.10
C LYS A 15 9.97 28.30 -1.11
N LEU A 16 11.12 28.97 -1.28
CA LEU A 16 12.22 28.40 -2.08
C LEU A 16 12.80 27.21 -1.33
N TYR A 17 12.85 26.08 -2.00
CA TYR A 17 13.50 24.89 -1.50
C TYR A 17 14.94 24.86 -2.00
N ASN A 18 15.91 24.95 -1.08
CA ASN A 18 17.34 24.94 -1.38
C ASN A 18 18.07 23.96 -0.45
N SER A 19 17.85 22.67 -0.66
CA SER A 19 18.52 21.58 0.09
C SER A 19 19.20 20.62 -0.86
N LYS A 20 20.24 19.91 -0.38
CA LYS A 20 20.93 18.85 -1.14
C LYS A 20 20.07 17.61 -1.37
N VAL A 21 19.04 17.38 -0.55
CA VAL A 21 18.09 16.27 -0.70
C VAL A 21 17.02 16.68 -1.70
N PRO A 22 16.68 15.86 -2.70
CA PRO A 22 15.57 16.13 -3.62
C PRO A 22 14.27 16.40 -2.88
N ILE A 23 13.46 17.36 -3.37
CA ILE A 23 12.26 17.81 -2.67
C ILE A 23 11.25 16.68 -2.46
N PHE A 24 11.06 15.81 -3.44
CA PHE A 24 10.11 14.67 -3.33
C PHE A 24 10.58 13.64 -2.32
N GLU A 25 11.88 13.38 -2.26
CA GLU A 25 12.47 12.50 -1.26
C GLU A 25 12.30 13.07 0.17
N LYS A 26 12.58 14.37 0.34
CA LYS A 26 12.44 15.04 1.65
C LYS A 26 11.02 14.94 2.21
N PHE A 27 10.02 15.09 1.35
CA PHE A 27 8.60 15.03 1.75
C PHE A 27 7.99 13.64 1.62
N GLY A 28 8.79 12.62 1.27
CA GLY A 28 8.34 11.23 1.14
C GLY A 28 7.35 11.00 -0.01
N ILE A 29 7.33 11.90 -1.00
CA ILE A 29 6.40 11.82 -2.14
C ILE A 29 6.76 10.65 -3.05
N GLU A 30 8.05 10.40 -3.29
CA GLU A 30 8.50 9.24 -4.09
C GLU A 30 8.03 7.92 -3.48
N ARG A 31 8.12 7.80 -2.15
CA ARG A 31 7.61 6.64 -1.43
C ARG A 31 6.09 6.50 -1.63
N GLN A 32 5.33 7.60 -1.45
CA GLN A 32 3.88 7.58 -1.65
C GLN A 32 3.50 7.18 -3.08
N ILE A 33 4.25 7.65 -4.08
CA ILE A 33 4.04 7.26 -5.47
C ILE A 33 4.27 5.76 -5.63
N LYS A 34 5.43 5.24 -5.22
CA LYS A 34 5.77 3.82 -5.36
C LYS A 34 4.76 2.91 -4.64
N THR A 35 4.34 3.25 -3.43
CA THR A 35 3.33 2.48 -2.69
C THR A 35 1.93 2.56 -3.30
N SER A 36 1.56 3.72 -3.84
CA SER A 36 0.23 3.94 -4.42
C SER A 36 0.04 3.34 -5.81
N PHE A 37 1.12 3.12 -6.57
CA PHE A 37 1.07 2.58 -7.94
C PHE A 37 1.56 1.13 -8.04
N GLY A 38 1.93 0.50 -6.94
CA GLY A 38 2.30 -0.91 -6.88
C GLY A 38 1.15 -1.85 -7.25
N LYS A 39 1.49 -3.11 -7.59
CA LYS A 39 0.50 -4.18 -7.77
C LYS A 39 -0.32 -4.38 -6.50
N ASN A 40 0.35 -4.37 -5.34
CA ASN A 40 -0.27 -4.49 -4.03
C ASN A 40 -0.43 -3.09 -3.42
N VAL A 41 -1.64 -2.76 -3.03
CA VAL A 41 -1.97 -1.50 -2.36
C VAL A 41 -2.39 -1.79 -0.93
N SER A 42 -1.54 -1.43 0.03
CA SER A 42 -1.84 -1.62 1.45
C SER A 42 -2.99 -0.71 1.90
N MET A 43 -3.88 -1.27 2.67
CA MET A 43 -4.99 -0.56 3.32
C MET A 43 -4.82 -0.60 4.84
N THR A 44 -5.71 0.06 5.55
CA THR A 44 -5.69 0.06 7.02
C THR A 44 -5.88 -1.33 7.60
N LYS A 45 -5.33 -1.57 8.79
CA LYS A 45 -5.46 -2.82 9.54
C LYS A 45 -4.87 -4.06 8.85
N GLY A 46 -3.88 -3.89 7.97
CA GLY A 46 -3.16 -4.98 7.31
C GLY A 46 -3.90 -5.65 6.16
N SER A 47 -5.05 -5.12 5.74
CA SER A 47 -5.72 -5.53 4.50
C SER A 47 -5.04 -4.88 3.28
N TYR A 48 -5.21 -5.44 2.09
CA TYR A 48 -4.60 -4.92 0.87
C TYR A 48 -5.41 -5.29 -0.37
N LEU A 49 -5.23 -4.49 -1.43
CA LEU A 49 -5.74 -4.79 -2.76
C LEU A 49 -4.62 -5.38 -3.61
N VAL A 50 -4.96 -6.31 -4.49
CA VAL A 50 -4.10 -6.73 -5.60
C VAL A 50 -4.74 -6.20 -6.89
N ILE A 51 -4.02 -5.34 -7.60
CA ILE A 51 -4.49 -4.71 -8.84
C ILE A 51 -3.70 -5.28 -10.00
N GLU A 52 -4.38 -5.95 -10.93
CA GLU A 52 -3.79 -6.55 -12.12
C GLU A 52 -4.43 -5.99 -13.38
N HIS A 53 -3.59 -5.85 -14.41
CA HIS A 53 -4.01 -5.42 -15.73
C HIS A 53 -3.88 -6.60 -16.69
N THR A 54 -4.97 -6.91 -17.35
CA THR A 54 -4.98 -7.86 -18.46
C THR A 54 -5.11 -7.07 -19.77
N GLU A 55 -5.03 -7.74 -20.90
CA GLU A 55 -5.20 -7.09 -22.21
C GLU A 55 -6.58 -6.41 -22.36
N ALA A 56 -7.62 -7.00 -21.79
CA ALA A 56 -9.00 -6.57 -22.01
C ALA A 56 -9.64 -5.84 -20.81
N LEU A 57 -9.20 -6.11 -19.59
CA LEU A 57 -9.83 -5.62 -18.38
C LEU A 57 -8.85 -5.48 -17.21
N HIS A 58 -9.27 -4.77 -16.19
CA HIS A 58 -8.57 -4.68 -14.91
C HIS A 58 -9.25 -5.61 -13.89
N VAL A 59 -8.45 -6.29 -13.08
CA VAL A 59 -8.93 -7.14 -12.00
C VAL A 59 -8.40 -6.59 -10.68
N ILE A 60 -9.27 -6.48 -9.70
CA ILE A 60 -8.94 -6.04 -8.35
C ILE A 60 -9.42 -7.11 -7.37
N ASP A 61 -8.50 -7.70 -6.63
CA ASP A 61 -8.76 -8.67 -5.57
C ASP A 61 -8.59 -8.01 -4.19
N VAL A 62 -9.52 -8.29 -3.27
CA VAL A 62 -9.55 -7.74 -1.92
C VAL A 62 -9.12 -8.76 -0.90
N ASN A 63 -8.00 -8.50 -0.23
CA ASN A 63 -7.43 -9.38 0.77
C ASN A 63 -7.55 -8.80 2.19
N SER A 64 -8.03 -9.62 3.13
CA SER A 64 -8.15 -9.24 4.55
C SER A 64 -6.83 -9.23 5.30
N GLY A 65 -5.78 -9.81 4.73
CA GLY A 65 -4.51 -10.04 5.43
C GLY A 65 -4.64 -11.08 6.55
N ASN A 66 -3.67 -11.10 7.46
CA ASN A 66 -3.59 -12.08 8.55
C ASN A 66 -4.55 -11.74 9.71
N ARG A 67 -5.85 -11.66 9.46
CA ARG A 67 -6.84 -11.48 10.52
C ARG A 67 -7.35 -12.82 11.01
N SER A 68 -7.01 -13.21 12.23
CA SER A 68 -7.71 -14.28 12.93
C SER A 68 -8.97 -13.70 13.59
N SER A 69 -10.14 -13.91 13.00
CA SER A 69 -11.41 -13.60 13.64
C SER A 69 -12.14 -14.87 14.02
N SER A 70 -12.80 -14.86 15.19
CA SER A 70 -13.72 -15.93 15.56
C SER A 70 -14.87 -16.00 14.54
N ALA A 71 -15.36 -17.19 14.22
CA ALA A 71 -16.36 -17.42 13.18
C ALA A 71 -17.63 -16.54 13.31
N LYS A 72 -17.98 -16.11 14.52
CA LYS A 72 -19.15 -15.22 14.77
C LYS A 72 -18.94 -13.79 14.25
N ASN A 73 -17.68 -13.31 14.16
CA ASN A 73 -17.37 -11.94 13.71
C ASN A 73 -16.83 -11.89 12.28
N GLN A 74 -16.76 -13.04 11.58
CA GLN A 74 -16.14 -13.12 10.26
C GLN A 74 -16.91 -12.30 9.21
N GLU A 75 -18.23 -12.38 9.18
CA GLU A 75 -19.09 -11.64 8.26
C GLU A 75 -18.98 -10.11 8.46
N GLU A 76 -18.96 -9.64 9.71
CA GLU A 76 -18.84 -8.22 10.03
C GLU A 76 -17.42 -7.70 9.71
N SER A 77 -16.41 -8.50 10.02
CA SER A 77 -15.02 -8.19 9.68
C SER A 77 -14.80 -8.13 8.17
N ALA A 78 -15.40 -9.05 7.42
CA ALA A 78 -15.36 -9.05 5.96
C ALA A 78 -16.06 -7.80 5.38
N LEU A 79 -17.22 -7.41 5.93
CA LEU A 79 -17.90 -6.19 5.51
C LEU A 79 -17.04 -4.95 5.78
N GLU A 80 -16.42 -4.85 6.96
CA GLU A 80 -15.54 -3.72 7.30
C GLU A 80 -14.38 -3.60 6.30
N VAL A 81 -13.70 -4.72 5.99
CA VAL A 81 -12.61 -4.74 4.99
C VAL A 81 -13.13 -4.33 3.62
N ASN A 82 -14.27 -4.85 3.21
CA ASN A 82 -14.87 -4.54 1.91
C ASN A 82 -15.26 -3.05 1.78
N LEU A 83 -15.74 -2.41 2.85
CA LEU A 83 -16.04 -0.98 2.83
C LEU A 83 -14.77 -0.14 2.71
N ILE A 84 -13.71 -0.48 3.44
CA ILE A 84 -12.39 0.15 3.31
C ILE A 84 -11.86 -0.03 1.88
N ALA A 85 -11.97 -1.25 1.35
CA ALA A 85 -11.55 -1.57 -0.01
C ALA A 85 -12.32 -0.76 -1.05
N ALA A 86 -13.63 -0.61 -0.91
CA ALA A 86 -14.45 0.16 -1.84
C ALA A 86 -14.02 1.64 -1.91
N THR A 87 -13.71 2.26 -0.78
CA THR A 87 -13.16 3.62 -0.71
C THR A 87 -11.81 3.71 -1.41
N GLU A 88 -10.89 2.77 -1.11
CA GLU A 88 -9.57 2.74 -1.73
C GLU A 88 -9.64 2.44 -3.23
N ILE A 89 -10.51 1.53 -3.69
CA ILE A 89 -10.73 1.23 -5.10
C ILE A 89 -11.17 2.49 -5.84
N ALA A 90 -12.16 3.21 -5.33
CA ALA A 90 -12.61 4.46 -5.93
C ALA A 90 -11.46 5.49 -6.04
N ARG A 91 -10.59 5.57 -5.02
CA ARG A 91 -9.39 6.40 -5.04
C ARG A 91 -8.39 5.93 -6.10
N GLN A 92 -8.12 4.62 -6.19
CA GLN A 92 -7.18 4.05 -7.14
C GLN A 92 -7.62 4.21 -8.59
N LEU A 93 -8.91 4.06 -8.89
CA LEU A 93 -9.46 4.28 -10.23
C LEU A 93 -9.20 5.73 -10.70
N ARG A 94 -9.37 6.71 -9.80
CA ARG A 94 -9.09 8.12 -10.10
C ARG A 94 -7.59 8.39 -10.19
N LEU A 95 -6.80 7.85 -9.27
CA LEU A 95 -5.36 8.11 -9.15
C LEU A 95 -4.59 7.57 -10.35
N ARG A 96 -4.93 6.35 -10.79
CA ARG A 96 -4.27 5.68 -11.92
C ARG A 96 -4.93 6.00 -13.27
N ASP A 97 -6.02 6.76 -13.29
CA ASP A 97 -6.87 6.99 -14.47
C ASP A 97 -7.32 5.67 -15.15
N MET A 98 -7.57 4.63 -14.34
CA MET A 98 -8.01 3.33 -14.85
C MET A 98 -9.36 3.47 -15.55
N GLY A 99 -9.43 3.00 -16.80
CA GLY A 99 -10.65 3.08 -17.61
C GLY A 99 -10.91 1.78 -18.37
N GLY A 100 -12.10 1.60 -18.86
CA GLY A 100 -12.55 0.38 -19.49
C GLY A 100 -13.36 -0.48 -18.55
N ILE A 101 -13.15 -1.80 -18.60
CA ILE A 101 -13.85 -2.78 -17.76
C ILE A 101 -12.97 -3.09 -16.54
N ILE A 102 -13.54 -2.94 -15.35
CA ILE A 102 -12.91 -3.28 -14.09
C ILE A 102 -13.78 -4.31 -13.38
N VAL A 103 -13.19 -5.41 -12.94
CA VAL A 103 -13.84 -6.45 -12.16
C VAL A 103 -13.22 -6.46 -10.77
N VAL A 104 -14.06 -6.34 -9.76
CA VAL A 104 -13.63 -6.35 -8.37
C VAL A 104 -14.14 -7.60 -7.70
N ASP A 105 -13.23 -8.36 -7.09
CA ASP A 105 -13.51 -9.52 -6.26
C ASP A 105 -13.41 -9.09 -4.79
N PHE A 106 -14.58 -8.88 -4.17
CA PHE A 106 -14.69 -8.54 -2.76
C PHE A 106 -14.75 -9.81 -1.93
N ILE A 107 -14.35 -9.71 -0.66
CA ILE A 107 -14.50 -10.82 0.29
C ILE A 107 -15.98 -11.20 0.37
N ASP A 108 -16.26 -12.50 0.28
CA ASP A 108 -17.61 -13.04 0.27
C ASP A 108 -18.49 -12.54 1.40
N GLN A 109 -19.74 -12.23 1.07
CA GLN A 109 -20.76 -11.77 1.99
C GLN A 109 -22.02 -12.64 1.85
N ASN A 110 -22.37 -13.36 2.92
CA ASN A 110 -23.56 -14.24 2.92
C ASN A 110 -24.85 -13.43 3.02
N LYS A 111 -24.86 -12.36 3.83
CA LYS A 111 -26.05 -11.54 4.06
C LYS A 111 -26.32 -10.59 2.90
N ALA A 112 -27.53 -10.64 2.35
CA ALA A 112 -27.97 -9.75 1.26
C ALA A 112 -27.86 -8.25 1.64
N ASP A 113 -28.15 -7.92 2.90
CA ASP A 113 -28.05 -6.55 3.39
C ASP A 113 -26.61 -6.03 3.38
N ASN A 114 -25.62 -6.88 3.68
CA ASN A 114 -24.22 -6.51 3.62
C ASN A 114 -23.77 -6.28 2.19
N ARG A 115 -24.16 -7.14 1.25
CA ARG A 115 -23.91 -6.93 -0.19
C ARG A 115 -24.51 -5.61 -0.68
N LYS A 116 -25.74 -5.28 -0.24
CA LYS A 116 -26.40 -4.02 -0.57
C LYS A 116 -25.68 -2.81 0.05
N LYS A 117 -25.24 -2.92 1.30
CA LYS A 117 -24.44 -1.88 1.97
C LYS A 117 -23.14 -1.60 1.21
N LEU A 118 -22.38 -2.66 0.88
CA LEU A 118 -21.15 -2.57 0.11
C LEU A 118 -21.39 -1.89 -1.25
N PHE A 119 -22.36 -2.34 -2.01
CA PHE A 119 -22.70 -1.78 -3.32
C PHE A 119 -23.05 -0.28 -3.23
N ASN A 120 -23.88 0.09 -2.25
CA ASN A 120 -24.27 1.49 -2.06
C ASN A 120 -23.10 2.35 -1.61
N HIS A 121 -22.19 1.82 -0.77
CA HIS A 121 -20.98 2.51 -0.35
C HIS A 121 -20.06 2.77 -1.56
N LEU A 122 -19.77 1.75 -2.36
CA LEU A 122 -18.95 1.91 -3.57
C LEU A 122 -19.56 2.94 -4.54
N LYS A 123 -20.89 2.92 -4.74
CA LYS A 123 -21.57 3.94 -5.54
C LYS A 123 -21.42 5.34 -4.96
N SER A 124 -21.43 5.48 -3.64
CA SER A 124 -21.24 6.76 -2.97
C SER A 124 -19.82 7.30 -3.17
N GLU A 125 -18.80 6.46 -2.98
CA GLU A 125 -17.40 6.81 -3.17
C GLU A 125 -17.07 7.21 -4.63
N MET A 126 -17.76 6.58 -5.58
CA MET A 126 -17.60 6.87 -7.00
C MET A 126 -18.32 8.14 -7.47
N LYS A 127 -19.20 8.75 -6.66
CA LYS A 127 -19.88 10.01 -7.03
C LYS A 127 -18.92 11.18 -7.27
N GLU A 128 -17.78 11.17 -6.61
CA GLU A 128 -16.75 12.22 -6.79
C GLU A 128 -15.92 12.04 -8.08
N ASP A 129 -16.09 10.90 -8.77
CA ASP A 129 -15.36 10.64 -10.00
C ASP A 129 -15.96 11.45 -11.16
N ARG A 130 -15.14 12.27 -11.80
CA ARG A 130 -15.54 13.10 -12.94
C ARG A 130 -15.69 12.30 -14.24
N ALA A 131 -15.10 11.12 -14.33
CA ALA A 131 -15.25 10.25 -15.48
C ALA A 131 -16.62 9.56 -15.45
N LYS A 132 -17.27 9.44 -16.60
CA LYS A 132 -18.52 8.69 -16.72
C LYS A 132 -18.25 7.23 -16.37
N HIS A 133 -19.04 6.70 -15.46
CA HIS A 133 -18.92 5.31 -15.03
C HIS A 133 -20.28 4.69 -14.75
N LYS A 134 -20.32 3.36 -14.78
CA LYS A 134 -21.48 2.56 -14.43
C LYS A 134 -21.02 1.41 -13.55
N ILE A 135 -21.69 1.18 -12.43
CA ILE A 135 -21.41 0.08 -11.50
C ILE A 135 -22.59 -0.87 -11.57
N LEU A 136 -22.35 -2.15 -11.85
CA LEU A 136 -23.36 -3.17 -11.87
C LEU A 136 -23.51 -3.76 -10.45
N PRO A 137 -24.74 -4.20 -10.08
CA PRO A 137 -24.93 -4.93 -8.83
C PRO A 137 -24.02 -6.17 -8.76
N PRO A 138 -23.70 -6.67 -7.55
CA PRO A 138 -22.92 -7.88 -7.41
C PRO A 138 -23.51 -9.03 -8.22
N SER A 139 -22.66 -9.75 -8.93
CA SER A 139 -23.05 -10.95 -9.68
C SER A 139 -23.45 -12.08 -8.73
N LYS A 140 -23.94 -13.22 -9.26
CA LYS A 140 -24.18 -14.43 -8.47
C LYS A 140 -22.93 -14.98 -7.78
N PHE A 141 -21.75 -14.62 -8.28
CA PHE A 141 -20.43 -15.01 -7.75
C PHE A 141 -19.81 -13.93 -6.86
N GLY A 142 -20.56 -12.91 -6.44
CA GLY A 142 -20.04 -11.83 -5.57
C GLY A 142 -19.27 -10.72 -6.28
N LEU A 143 -18.93 -10.90 -7.57
CA LEU A 143 -18.12 -9.94 -8.31
C LEU A 143 -18.89 -8.66 -8.62
N ILE A 144 -18.23 -7.50 -8.43
CA ILE A 144 -18.75 -6.19 -8.85
C ILE A 144 -18.02 -5.75 -10.12
N GLN A 145 -18.80 -5.39 -11.14
CA GLN A 145 -18.29 -4.91 -12.41
C GLN A 145 -18.48 -3.40 -12.50
N ILE A 146 -17.42 -2.70 -12.93
CA ILE A 146 -17.41 -1.27 -13.14
C ILE A 146 -16.97 -1.01 -14.57
N THR A 147 -17.72 -0.18 -15.30
CA THR A 147 -17.27 0.41 -16.56
C THR A 147 -16.95 1.87 -16.32
N ARG A 148 -15.75 2.32 -16.69
CA ARG A 148 -15.31 3.72 -16.53
C ARG A 148 -14.76 4.25 -17.85
N GLN A 149 -15.18 5.44 -18.23
CA GLN A 149 -14.70 6.08 -19.43
C GLN A 149 -13.19 6.35 -19.34
N ARG A 150 -12.44 6.02 -20.39
CA ARG A 150 -11.04 6.43 -20.52
C ARG A 150 -11.00 7.91 -20.86
N VAL A 151 -10.54 8.73 -19.94
CA VAL A 151 -10.42 10.18 -20.11
C VAL A 151 -9.00 10.55 -20.53
N ARG A 152 -8.01 9.83 -19.99
CA ARG A 152 -6.57 9.98 -20.27
C ARG A 152 -5.94 8.61 -20.44
N PRO A 153 -4.71 8.54 -20.99
CA PRO A 153 -3.91 7.33 -20.89
C PRO A 153 -3.74 6.94 -19.42
N GLU A 154 -3.83 5.65 -19.15
CA GLU A 154 -3.61 5.13 -17.79
C GLU A 154 -2.20 5.46 -17.31
N MET A 155 -2.10 5.89 -16.05
CA MET A 155 -0.81 6.15 -15.41
C MET A 155 -0.15 4.84 -15.01
N ASN A 156 0.87 4.43 -15.75
CA ASN A 156 1.72 3.29 -15.41
C ASN A 156 3.07 3.79 -14.89
N ILE A 157 3.24 3.80 -13.58
CA ILE A 157 4.50 4.17 -12.94
C ILE A 157 5.24 2.89 -12.58
N LYS A 158 6.48 2.75 -13.09
CA LYS A 158 7.34 1.62 -12.74
C LYS A 158 7.64 1.66 -11.23
N THR A 159 7.11 0.71 -10.51
CA THR A 159 7.35 0.53 -9.07
C THR A 159 8.34 -0.58 -8.78
N ARG A 160 8.81 -1.28 -9.84
CA ARG A 160 9.81 -2.34 -9.78
C ARG A 160 11.16 -1.80 -10.27
N GLU A 161 12.21 -2.33 -9.72
CA GLU A 161 13.59 -2.00 -10.05
C GLU A 161 14.31 -3.25 -10.56
N GLU A 162 15.36 -3.09 -11.37
CA GLU A 162 16.17 -4.21 -11.80
C GLU A 162 16.80 -4.92 -10.59
N ASN A 163 16.81 -6.25 -10.61
CA ASN A 163 17.38 -7.03 -9.54
C ASN A 163 18.92 -6.93 -9.58
N PRO A 164 19.57 -6.28 -8.62
CA PRO A 164 21.02 -6.12 -8.61
C PRO A 164 21.77 -7.45 -8.41
N SER A 165 21.09 -8.50 -7.93
CA SER A 165 21.69 -9.83 -7.70
C SER A 165 21.72 -10.71 -8.93
N GLY A 166 21.09 -10.34 -10.04
CA GLY A 166 21.16 -11.04 -11.33
C GLY A 166 20.53 -12.42 -11.41
N ASN A 167 19.96 -12.94 -10.32
CA ASN A 167 19.70 -14.38 -10.16
C ASN A 167 18.24 -14.73 -10.04
N GLU A 168 17.24 -14.33 -10.52
CA GLU A 168 15.90 -14.99 -10.48
C GLU A 168 14.66 -14.17 -10.90
N ALA A 169 14.70 -12.93 -11.00
CA ALA A 169 13.64 -12.15 -11.64
C ALA A 169 14.30 -10.89 -12.17
N ASN A 170 14.06 -10.56 -13.42
CA ASN A 170 14.64 -9.34 -14.00
C ASN A 170 14.24 -8.07 -13.25
N GLU A 171 13.13 -8.09 -12.51
CA GLU A 171 12.62 -6.96 -11.74
C GLU A 171 12.14 -7.37 -10.35
N VAL A 172 12.47 -6.58 -9.33
CA VAL A 172 12.04 -6.73 -7.95
C VAL A 172 11.25 -5.51 -7.49
N GLU A 173 10.44 -5.66 -6.43
CA GLU A 173 9.79 -4.51 -5.78
C GLU A 173 10.86 -3.51 -5.32
N ALA A 174 10.56 -2.21 -5.40
CA ALA A 174 11.49 -1.21 -4.91
C ALA A 174 11.75 -1.41 -3.41
N PRO A 175 13.02 -1.36 -2.95
CA PRO A 175 13.39 -1.58 -1.55
C PRO A 175 12.62 -0.72 -0.55
N ILE A 176 12.19 0.47 -0.98
CA ILE A 176 11.41 1.38 -0.13
C ILE A 176 10.03 0.80 0.26
N VAL A 177 9.42 -0.01 -0.61
CA VAL A 177 8.15 -0.70 -0.32
C VAL A 177 8.37 -1.80 0.73
N LEU A 178 9.52 -2.50 0.65
CA LEU A 178 9.90 -3.49 1.64
C LEU A 178 10.02 -2.89 3.05
N ILE A 179 10.57 -1.68 3.15
CA ILE A 179 10.74 -0.98 4.43
C ILE A 179 9.40 -0.71 5.10
N ASP A 180 8.36 -0.42 4.31
CA ASP A 180 7.02 -0.21 4.85
C ASP A 180 6.43 -1.51 5.40
N LYS A 181 6.57 -2.62 4.67
CA LYS A 181 6.17 -3.95 5.14
C LYS A 181 6.88 -4.32 6.44
N ILE A 182 8.21 -4.11 6.50
CA ILE A 182 9.01 -4.33 7.72
C ILE A 182 8.51 -3.47 8.88
N SER A 183 8.22 -2.19 8.63
CA SER A 183 7.75 -1.26 9.67
C SER A 183 6.38 -1.67 10.22
N GLU A 184 5.44 -2.09 9.37
CA GLU A 184 4.13 -2.60 9.76
C GLU A 184 4.25 -3.90 10.58
N GLU A 185 5.17 -4.77 10.19
CA GLU A 185 5.40 -6.02 10.91
C GLU A 185 6.05 -5.80 12.28
N ILE A 186 6.97 -4.84 12.40
CA ILE A 186 7.51 -4.39 13.69
C ILE A 186 6.39 -3.86 14.58
N ASP A 187 5.51 -2.99 14.04
CA ASP A 187 4.35 -2.49 14.79
C ASP A 187 3.48 -3.63 15.32
N ARG A 188 3.25 -4.66 14.50
CA ARG A 188 2.47 -5.84 14.86
C ARG A 188 3.13 -6.68 15.95
N LEU A 189 4.44 -6.95 15.84
CA LEU A 189 5.20 -7.74 16.80
C LEU A 189 5.26 -7.06 18.16
N LEU A 190 5.55 -5.76 18.19
CA LEU A 190 5.58 -4.97 19.43
C LEU A 190 4.20 -4.90 20.10
N ASN A 191 3.12 -4.79 19.32
CA ASN A 191 1.75 -4.84 19.86
C ASN A 191 1.37 -6.22 20.43
N LYS A 192 2.05 -7.30 20.02
CA LYS A 192 1.92 -8.65 20.60
C LYS A 192 2.75 -8.84 21.87
N GLY A 193 3.57 -7.85 22.25
CA GLY A 193 4.41 -7.90 23.44
C GLY A 193 5.83 -8.41 23.19
N GLU A 194 6.22 -8.63 21.93
CA GLU A 194 7.58 -9.00 21.57
C GLU A 194 8.52 -7.81 21.72
N ASN A 195 9.44 -7.84 22.69
CA ASN A 195 10.31 -6.68 22.98
C ASN A 195 11.74 -6.82 22.43
N ASN A 196 12.19 -8.05 22.17
CA ASN A 196 13.55 -8.35 21.71
C ASN A 196 13.54 -8.89 20.29
N ILE A 197 13.46 -7.98 19.32
CA ILE A 197 13.31 -8.31 17.91
C ILE A 197 14.65 -8.18 17.19
N ASN A 198 15.11 -9.28 16.56
CA ASN A 198 16.23 -9.32 15.65
C ASN A 198 15.72 -9.36 14.20
N LEU A 199 16.00 -8.33 13.43
CA LEU A 199 15.71 -8.28 11.99
C LEU A 199 16.91 -8.80 11.20
N ASN A 200 16.81 -10.03 10.72
CA ASN A 200 17.79 -10.60 9.79
C ASN A 200 17.39 -10.20 8.36
N ILE A 201 18.32 -9.62 7.61
CA ILE A 201 18.03 -9.04 6.29
C ILE A 201 19.28 -9.01 5.42
N HIS A 202 19.08 -8.90 4.09
CA HIS A 202 20.20 -8.77 3.16
C HIS A 202 21.07 -7.53 3.49
N PRO A 203 22.43 -7.61 3.40
CA PRO A 203 23.35 -6.55 3.82
C PRO A 203 23.10 -5.19 3.17
N PHE A 204 22.72 -5.17 1.91
CA PHE A 204 22.40 -3.92 1.19
C PHE A 204 21.21 -3.18 1.83
N ILE A 205 20.18 -3.91 2.19
CA ILE A 205 19.00 -3.32 2.86
C ILE A 205 19.34 -2.92 4.30
N ALA A 206 20.15 -3.73 5.01
CA ALA A 206 20.64 -3.37 6.34
C ALA A 206 21.39 -2.03 6.33
N ALA A 207 22.32 -1.86 5.39
CA ALA A 207 23.05 -0.60 5.21
C ALA A 207 22.11 0.58 4.91
N TYR A 208 21.06 0.37 4.11
CA TYR A 208 20.06 1.40 3.84
C TYR A 208 19.27 1.79 5.09
N LEU A 209 18.85 0.82 5.91
CA LEU A 209 18.10 1.06 7.15
C LEU A 209 18.90 1.86 8.19
N GLU A 210 20.22 1.75 8.16
CA GLU A 210 21.14 2.45 9.07
C GLU A 210 21.68 3.78 8.51
N LYS A 211 21.52 4.02 7.20
CA LYS A 211 22.01 5.23 6.52
C LYS A 211 21.18 6.47 6.88
N GLY A 212 21.88 7.61 7.00
CA GLY A 212 21.28 8.93 7.18
C GLY A 212 20.98 9.28 8.65
N TYR A 213 20.52 10.53 8.86
CA TYR A 213 20.13 11.01 10.19
C TYR A 213 18.83 11.83 10.10
N PRO A 214 17.76 11.45 10.80
CA PRO A 214 17.62 10.18 11.51
C PRO A 214 17.47 9.00 10.53
N SER A 215 18.19 7.90 10.79
CA SER A 215 18.07 6.66 10.01
C SER A 215 16.67 6.03 10.20
N VAL A 216 16.29 5.09 9.33
CA VAL A 216 15.02 4.36 9.46
C VAL A 216 14.95 3.64 10.81
N ARG A 217 16.04 2.99 11.22
CA ARG A 217 16.18 2.34 12.53
C ARG A 217 15.96 3.30 13.69
N LEU A 218 16.52 4.52 13.63
CA LEU A 218 16.30 5.55 14.65
C LEU A 218 14.84 6.02 14.68
N LYS A 219 14.18 6.14 13.53
CA LYS A 219 12.74 6.49 13.47
C LYS A 219 11.89 5.44 14.18
N TRP A 220 12.19 4.15 14.00
CA TRP A 220 11.52 3.07 14.74
C TRP A 220 11.75 3.19 16.24
N TYR A 221 12.99 3.45 16.67
CA TYR A 221 13.29 3.67 18.08
C TYR A 221 12.53 4.86 18.69
N PHE A 222 12.47 5.99 17.99
CA PHE A 222 11.70 7.15 18.48
C PHE A 222 10.21 6.87 18.60
N LYS A 223 9.66 6.08 17.68
CA LYS A 223 8.25 5.70 17.65
C LYS A 223 7.89 4.70 18.77
N HIS A 224 8.69 3.66 18.94
CA HIS A 224 8.36 2.52 19.79
C HIS A 224 9.13 2.45 21.12
N LYS A 225 10.18 3.25 21.26
CA LYS A 225 11.13 3.20 22.40
C LYS A 225 11.83 1.85 22.56
N THR A 226 11.78 1.01 21.54
CA THR A 226 12.39 -0.33 21.48
C THR A 226 13.47 -0.35 20.40
N TRP A 227 14.63 -0.92 20.72
CA TRP A 227 15.76 -1.00 19.78
C TRP A 227 15.67 -2.28 18.97
N ILE A 228 15.43 -2.13 17.67
CA ILE A 228 15.43 -3.27 16.74
C ILE A 228 16.88 -3.58 16.34
N LYS A 229 17.32 -4.81 16.59
CA LYS A 229 18.65 -5.27 16.20
C LYS A 229 18.61 -5.70 14.73
N ILE A 230 19.39 -5.03 13.88
CA ILE A 230 19.55 -5.39 12.46
C ILE A 230 20.75 -6.32 12.35
N VAL A 231 20.54 -7.49 11.73
CA VAL A 231 21.57 -8.52 11.53
C VAL A 231 21.70 -8.79 10.02
N PRO A 232 22.78 -8.29 9.35
CA PRO A 232 22.98 -8.58 7.96
C PRO A 232 23.29 -10.06 7.73
N ARG A 233 22.71 -10.64 6.65
CA ARG A 233 22.86 -12.04 6.24
C ARG A 233 23.15 -12.13 4.74
N ASP A 234 24.38 -12.46 4.38
CA ASP A 234 24.82 -12.57 2.97
C ASP A 234 24.11 -13.72 2.21
N ALA A 235 23.63 -14.73 2.94
CA ALA A 235 22.91 -15.87 2.37
C ALA A 235 21.46 -15.54 1.99
N TYR A 236 20.96 -14.34 2.35
CA TYR A 236 19.58 -13.95 2.03
C TYR A 236 19.49 -13.37 0.63
N LYS A 237 18.35 -13.64 -0.04
CA LYS A 237 18.01 -12.97 -1.29
C LYS A 237 17.82 -11.47 -1.06
N TYR A 238 17.99 -10.66 -2.10
CA TYR A 238 18.01 -9.19 -2.02
C TYR A 238 16.88 -8.54 -1.20
N LEU A 239 15.65 -9.07 -1.28
CA LEU A 239 14.50 -8.56 -0.52
C LEU A 239 14.06 -9.52 0.61
N GLU A 240 14.85 -10.54 0.91
CA GLU A 240 14.51 -11.48 1.98
C GLU A 240 14.84 -10.89 3.34
N TYR A 241 13.90 -11.05 4.27
CA TYR A 241 14.08 -10.71 5.67
C TYR A 241 13.32 -11.69 6.57
N ARG A 242 13.75 -11.79 7.82
CA ARG A 242 13.09 -12.61 8.86
C ARG A 242 13.23 -11.94 10.21
N PHE A 243 12.16 -12.01 10.99
CA PHE A 243 12.18 -11.62 12.39
C PHE A 243 12.45 -12.83 13.27
N LEU A 244 13.42 -12.69 14.17
CA LEU A 244 13.82 -13.74 15.11
C LEU A 244 13.78 -13.18 16.53
N ASP A 245 13.45 -14.05 17.49
CA ASP A 245 13.59 -13.76 18.92
C ASP A 245 15.08 -13.82 19.37
N GLU A 246 15.34 -13.66 20.66
CA GLU A 246 16.69 -13.78 21.24
C GLU A 246 17.31 -15.15 21.04
N ASN A 247 16.49 -16.20 20.96
CA ASN A 247 16.92 -17.59 20.83
C ASN A 247 17.11 -18.00 19.36
N GLY A 248 16.90 -17.07 18.42
CA GLY A 248 17.00 -17.31 16.97
C GLY A 248 15.80 -18.05 16.38
N LYS A 249 14.67 -18.09 17.07
CA LYS A 249 13.42 -18.66 16.57
C LYS A 249 12.64 -17.60 15.81
N SER A 250 12.02 -17.98 14.68
CA SER A 250 11.17 -17.08 13.90
C SER A 250 9.90 -16.71 14.67
N ILE A 251 9.59 -15.41 14.67
CA ILE A 251 8.44 -14.79 15.34
C ILE A 251 7.48 -14.15 14.34
#